data_4a32dd880a72d24c6dc5c1f62311625f
#
_entry.id   4a32dd880a72d24c6dc5c1f62311625f
#
_cell.length_a   1.000
_cell.length_b   1.000
_cell.length_c   1.000
_cell.angle_alpha   90.00
_cell.angle_beta   90.00
_cell.angle_gamma   90.00
#
_symmetry.space_group_name_H-M   'P 1'
#
loop_
_entity.id
_entity.type
_entity.pdbx_description
1 polymer ?
#
loop_
_entity_poly.entity_id
_entity_poly.type
_entity_poly.pdbx_seq_one_letter_code
_entity_poly.pdbx_strand_id
1 'polypeptide(L)'
;NPMDMNLNYSEDDSPLALKSDFILSLCELVIGGKEGLQPVDKTVIDRAVRNVYRDYLADPVPEKMPILGDLYDELLKQPEPEAARIAAALELYVSGSLNVFNHRTNVELSNRLVCFDIKQLGKQLKKLGMLIVQDQIWNRVTINRAEKKSTRYYMDEFHLLLKEEQTAAYSVEIWKRFRKWGGIPTAITQNIKDLL
;
A
#
# COMPACT_ATOMS: atom_id res chain seq x y z
N ASN A 1 -1.43 -0.41 -9.43
CA ASN A 1 -1.89 -1.59 -8.71
C ASN A 1 -1.41 -1.55 -7.25
N PRO A 2 -2.28 -1.46 -6.25
CA PRO A 2 -1.86 -1.48 -4.84
C PRO A 2 -1.33 -2.85 -4.39
N MET A 3 -1.61 -3.90 -5.14
CA MET A 3 -1.14 -5.25 -4.83
C MET A 3 0.27 -5.55 -5.39
N ASP A 4 0.91 -4.61 -6.11
CA ASP A 4 2.27 -4.86 -6.63
C ASP A 4 3.25 -5.12 -5.49
N MET A 5 4.03 -6.18 -5.65
CA MET A 5 5.06 -6.59 -4.70
C MET A 5 6.31 -7.03 -5.47
N ASN A 6 7.48 -6.65 -5.01
CA ASN A 6 8.73 -7.23 -5.51
C ASN A 6 9.35 -8.15 -4.44
N LEU A 7 10.22 -9.03 -4.86
CA LEU A 7 10.85 -10.02 -3.99
C LEU A 7 12.32 -9.68 -3.66
N ASN A 8 12.79 -8.48 -4.02
CA ASN A 8 14.15 -8.00 -3.77
C ASN A 8 14.31 -7.47 -2.34
N TYR A 9 14.25 -8.35 -1.37
CA TYR A 9 14.40 -8.02 0.05
C TYR A 9 15.67 -8.67 0.65
N SER A 10 16.12 -8.18 1.80
CA SER A 10 17.16 -8.85 2.57
C SER A 10 16.59 -10.09 3.27
N GLU A 11 17.47 -11.00 3.70
CA GLU A 11 17.09 -12.23 4.40
C GLU A 11 16.26 -11.99 5.67
N ASP A 12 16.38 -10.80 6.27
CA ASP A 12 15.70 -10.42 7.53
C ASP A 12 14.27 -9.88 7.31
N ASP A 13 13.87 -9.55 6.10
CA ASP A 13 12.56 -8.94 5.81
C ASP A 13 11.66 -9.87 5.01
N SER A 14 10.42 -10.07 5.45
CA SER A 14 9.40 -10.80 4.69
C SER A 14 8.64 -9.86 3.75
N PRO A 15 8.77 -10.00 2.42
CA PRO A 15 7.99 -9.20 1.46
C PRO A 15 6.49 -9.26 1.72
N LEU A 16 5.99 -10.46 2.06
CA LEU A 16 4.58 -10.70 2.33
C LEU A 16 4.10 -10.00 3.60
N ALA A 17 4.92 -9.99 4.67
CA ALA A 17 4.57 -9.29 5.90
C ALA A 17 4.47 -7.77 5.68
N LEU A 18 5.42 -7.18 4.94
CA LEU A 18 5.38 -5.76 4.59
C LEU A 18 4.19 -5.40 3.72
N LYS A 19 3.85 -6.30 2.78
CA LYS A 19 2.66 -6.11 1.94
C LYS A 19 1.38 -6.25 2.75
N SER A 20 1.31 -7.16 3.72
CA SER A 20 0.18 -7.30 4.64
C SER A 20 -0.02 -6.01 5.45
N ASP A 21 1.04 -5.42 6.00
CA ASP A 21 0.98 -4.15 6.73
C ASP A 21 0.46 -2.99 5.84
N PHE A 22 0.91 -2.96 4.58
CA PHE A 22 0.41 -1.99 3.61
C PHE A 22 -1.09 -2.19 3.34
N ILE A 23 -1.53 -3.43 3.10
CA ILE A 23 -2.95 -3.73 2.81
C ILE A 23 -3.82 -3.46 4.04
N LEU A 24 -3.34 -3.71 5.26
CA LEU A 24 -4.03 -3.30 6.49
C LEU A 24 -4.25 -1.80 6.53
N SER A 25 -3.23 -1.00 6.21
CA SER A 25 -3.32 0.47 6.15
C SER A 25 -4.29 0.94 5.05
N LEU A 26 -4.29 0.27 3.90
CA LEU A 26 -5.23 0.53 2.81
C LEU A 26 -6.67 0.24 3.24
N CYS A 27 -6.91 -0.91 3.85
CA CYS A 27 -8.24 -1.29 4.34
C CYS A 27 -8.75 -0.32 5.42
N GLU A 28 -7.88 0.16 6.32
CA GLU A 28 -8.27 1.15 7.32
C GLU A 28 -8.73 2.47 6.68
N LEU A 29 -8.03 2.96 5.65
CA LEU A 29 -8.46 4.14 4.91
C LEU A 29 -9.80 3.95 4.19
N VAL A 30 -10.06 2.75 3.69
CA VAL A 30 -11.27 2.41 2.93
C VAL A 30 -12.46 2.20 3.85
N ILE A 31 -12.29 1.44 4.92
CA ILE A 31 -13.36 1.11 5.87
C ILE A 31 -13.72 2.34 6.70
N GLY A 32 -12.72 3.14 7.05
CA GLY A 32 -12.89 4.36 7.83
C GLY A 32 -13.41 4.13 9.25
N GLY A 33 -13.78 5.23 9.90
CA GLY A 33 -14.35 5.22 11.24
C GLY A 33 -13.34 5.56 12.33
N LYS A 34 -13.87 5.90 13.51
CA LYS A 34 -13.05 6.35 14.65
C LYS A 34 -12.35 5.20 15.38
N GLU A 35 -12.83 3.99 15.21
CA GLU A 35 -12.33 2.81 15.94
C GLU A 35 -11.26 2.04 15.19
N GLY A 36 -11.01 2.38 13.91
CA GLY A 36 -10.02 1.69 13.06
C GLY A 36 -10.35 0.19 12.86
N LEU A 37 -9.35 -0.58 12.43
CA LEU A 37 -9.47 -2.03 12.25
C LEU A 37 -9.38 -2.76 13.60
N GLN A 38 -10.39 -3.56 13.90
CA GLN A 38 -10.39 -4.44 15.08
C GLN A 38 -9.48 -5.65 14.88
N PRO A 39 -9.09 -6.36 15.96
CA PRO A 39 -8.19 -7.54 15.85
C PRO A 39 -8.69 -8.62 14.88
N VAL A 40 -10.01 -8.88 14.83
CA VAL A 40 -10.59 -9.85 13.90
C VAL A 40 -10.48 -9.35 12.46
N ASP A 41 -10.71 -8.06 12.21
CA ASP A 41 -10.54 -7.44 10.88
C ASP A 41 -9.12 -7.67 10.37
N LYS A 42 -8.11 -7.39 11.20
CA LYS A 42 -6.70 -7.58 10.85
C LYS A 42 -6.40 -9.05 10.51
N THR A 43 -6.98 -9.99 11.26
CA THR A 43 -6.78 -11.42 11.03
C THR A 43 -7.37 -11.88 9.70
N VAL A 44 -8.60 -11.47 9.37
CA VAL A 44 -9.24 -11.87 8.10
C VAL A 44 -8.56 -11.22 6.89
N ILE A 45 -8.10 -9.97 7.02
CA ILE A 45 -7.34 -9.29 5.97
C ILE A 45 -5.99 -9.99 5.74
N ASP A 46 -5.21 -10.25 6.79
CA ASP A 46 -3.91 -10.93 6.68
C ASP A 46 -4.04 -12.32 6.07
N ARG A 47 -5.08 -13.08 6.45
CA ARG A 47 -5.38 -14.38 5.84
C ARG A 47 -5.67 -14.26 4.35
N ALA A 48 -6.50 -13.29 3.95
CA ALA A 48 -6.80 -13.02 2.55
C ALA A 48 -5.53 -12.65 1.77
N VAL A 49 -4.70 -11.76 2.30
CA VAL A 49 -3.41 -11.38 1.69
C VAL A 49 -2.53 -12.59 1.46
N ARG A 50 -2.33 -13.44 2.47
CA ARG A 50 -1.52 -14.66 2.31
C ARG A 50 -2.07 -15.61 1.24
N ASN A 51 -3.38 -15.72 1.12
CA ASN A 51 -4.01 -16.60 0.16
C ASN A 51 -3.87 -16.07 -1.28
N VAL A 52 -4.11 -14.79 -1.53
CA VAL A 52 -4.04 -14.23 -2.89
C VAL A 52 -2.62 -14.20 -3.46
N TYR A 53 -1.60 -14.13 -2.61
CA TYR A 53 -0.21 -14.16 -3.07
C TYR A 53 0.38 -15.56 -3.23
N ARG A 54 -0.34 -16.63 -2.86
CA ARG A 54 0.18 -18.00 -2.89
C ARG A 54 0.72 -18.40 -4.26
N ASP A 55 -0.05 -18.16 -5.31
CA ASP A 55 0.31 -18.54 -6.67
C ASP A 55 1.46 -17.68 -7.22
N TYR A 56 1.47 -16.39 -6.89
CA TYR A 56 2.57 -15.50 -7.26
C TYR A 56 3.87 -15.87 -6.55
N LEU A 57 3.82 -16.21 -5.26
CA LEU A 57 5.02 -16.62 -4.51
C LEU A 57 5.58 -17.98 -4.97
N ALA A 58 4.73 -18.87 -5.46
CA ALA A 58 5.15 -20.16 -6.01
C ALA A 58 5.82 -20.01 -7.38
N ASP A 59 5.37 -19.04 -8.20
CA ASP A 59 5.91 -18.75 -9.53
C ASP A 59 5.72 -17.25 -9.83
N PRO A 60 6.75 -16.42 -9.56
CA PRO A 60 6.64 -14.96 -9.55
C PRO A 60 6.67 -14.35 -10.96
N VAL A 61 5.64 -14.60 -11.73
CA VAL A 61 5.42 -13.98 -13.04
C VAL A 61 4.39 -12.84 -12.97
N PRO A 62 4.51 -11.80 -13.81
CA PRO A 62 3.61 -10.64 -13.78
C PRO A 62 2.13 -10.99 -13.90
N GLU A 63 1.82 -12.05 -14.64
CA GLU A 63 0.44 -12.52 -14.89
C GLU A 63 -0.23 -13.06 -13.62
N LYS A 64 0.55 -13.52 -12.62
CA LYS A 64 0.07 -14.03 -11.34
C LYS A 64 0.02 -12.96 -10.25
N MET A 65 0.52 -11.74 -10.54
CA MET A 65 0.41 -10.64 -9.58
C MET A 65 -1.07 -10.33 -9.32
N PRO A 66 -1.54 -10.41 -8.05
CA PRO A 66 -2.94 -10.14 -7.75
C PRO A 66 -3.30 -8.66 -7.98
N ILE A 67 -4.58 -8.41 -8.14
CA ILE A 67 -5.19 -7.07 -8.11
C ILE A 67 -6.13 -6.95 -6.92
N LEU A 68 -6.68 -5.76 -6.70
CA LEU A 68 -7.56 -5.51 -5.57
C LEU A 68 -8.84 -6.38 -5.60
N GLY A 69 -9.33 -6.71 -6.82
CA GLY A 69 -10.44 -7.64 -7.01
C GLY A 69 -10.17 -9.04 -6.49
N ASP A 70 -8.94 -9.55 -6.62
CA ASP A 70 -8.59 -10.88 -6.10
C ASP A 70 -8.64 -10.89 -4.56
N LEU A 71 -8.24 -9.79 -3.90
CA LEU A 71 -8.37 -9.63 -2.46
C LEU A 71 -9.84 -9.58 -2.03
N TYR A 72 -10.68 -8.86 -2.77
CA TYR A 72 -12.12 -8.80 -2.54
C TYR A 72 -12.76 -10.18 -2.63
N ASP A 73 -12.48 -10.94 -3.69
CA ASP A 73 -13.01 -12.28 -3.91
C ASP A 73 -12.55 -13.25 -2.80
N GLU A 74 -11.32 -13.09 -2.32
CA GLU A 74 -10.80 -13.93 -1.23
C GLU A 74 -11.43 -13.60 0.12
N LEU A 75 -11.75 -12.33 0.38
CA LEU A 75 -12.49 -11.93 1.57
C LEU A 75 -13.91 -12.52 1.57
N LEU A 76 -14.60 -12.54 0.42
CA LEU A 76 -15.94 -13.13 0.30
C LEU A 76 -15.99 -14.64 0.56
N LYS A 77 -14.87 -15.36 0.43
CA LYS A 77 -14.79 -16.81 0.71
C LYS A 77 -14.70 -17.11 2.20
N GLN A 78 -14.39 -16.13 3.04
CA GLN A 78 -14.22 -16.33 4.48
C GLN A 78 -15.57 -16.30 5.21
N PRO A 79 -15.77 -17.15 6.23
CA PRO A 79 -17.05 -17.29 6.90
C PRO A 79 -17.35 -16.17 7.91
N GLU A 80 -16.33 -15.40 8.31
CA GLU A 80 -16.48 -14.37 9.32
C GLU A 80 -17.27 -13.16 8.78
N PRO A 81 -18.27 -12.62 9.53
CA PRO A 81 -19.06 -11.48 9.10
C PRO A 81 -18.20 -10.22 8.89
N GLU A 82 -17.08 -10.11 9.58
CA GLU A 82 -16.08 -9.04 9.39
C GLU A 82 -15.50 -9.06 7.97
N ALA A 83 -15.22 -10.24 7.43
CA ALA A 83 -14.71 -10.39 6.07
C ALA A 83 -15.72 -9.88 5.03
N ALA A 84 -17.00 -10.22 5.18
CA ALA A 84 -18.07 -9.71 4.32
C ALA A 84 -18.23 -8.19 4.44
N ARG A 85 -18.12 -7.63 5.66
CA ARG A 85 -18.17 -6.17 5.90
C ARG A 85 -17.00 -5.46 5.25
N ILE A 86 -15.79 -6.01 5.33
CA ILE A 86 -14.59 -5.46 4.70
C ILE A 86 -14.72 -5.52 3.17
N ALA A 87 -15.17 -6.66 2.63
CA ALA A 87 -15.43 -6.80 1.20
C ALA A 87 -16.44 -5.77 0.71
N ALA A 88 -17.56 -5.58 1.40
CA ALA A 88 -18.57 -4.58 1.05
C ALA A 88 -17.99 -3.15 1.02
N ALA A 89 -17.06 -2.81 1.93
CA ALA A 89 -16.39 -1.51 1.91
C ALA A 89 -15.39 -1.39 0.73
N LEU A 90 -14.74 -2.48 0.34
CA LEU A 90 -13.83 -2.52 -0.79
C LEU A 90 -14.55 -2.49 -2.15
N GLU A 91 -15.81 -2.90 -2.23
CA GLU A 91 -16.59 -2.99 -3.47
C GLU A 91 -16.57 -1.69 -4.27
N LEU A 92 -16.66 -0.55 -3.58
CA LEU A 92 -16.58 0.79 -4.19
C LEU A 92 -15.29 0.99 -5.01
N TYR A 93 -14.19 0.37 -4.58
CA TYR A 93 -12.85 0.48 -5.17
C TYR A 93 -12.51 -0.68 -6.12
N VAL A 94 -13.33 -1.71 -6.17
CA VAL A 94 -13.14 -2.89 -7.02
C VAL A 94 -14.04 -2.82 -8.26
N SER A 95 -15.34 -2.68 -8.08
CA SER A 95 -16.36 -2.65 -9.13
C SER A 95 -17.17 -1.35 -9.16
N GLY A 96 -17.09 -0.54 -8.10
CA GLY A 96 -17.79 0.73 -7.99
C GLY A 96 -17.10 1.89 -8.71
N SER A 97 -17.58 3.11 -8.42
CA SER A 97 -17.14 4.34 -9.10
C SER A 97 -15.70 4.79 -8.80
N LEU A 98 -15.04 4.18 -7.82
CA LEU A 98 -13.66 4.51 -7.43
C LEU A 98 -12.65 3.40 -7.79
N ASN A 99 -12.94 2.58 -8.79
CA ASN A 99 -12.17 1.38 -9.17
C ASN A 99 -10.87 1.66 -9.95
N VAL A 100 -10.40 2.90 -9.96
CA VAL A 100 -9.21 3.33 -10.74
C VAL A 100 -7.91 2.59 -10.42
N PHE A 101 -7.83 1.93 -9.26
CA PHE A 101 -6.66 1.16 -8.85
C PHE A 101 -6.85 -0.36 -8.97
N ASN A 102 -8.02 -0.83 -9.40
CA ASN A 102 -8.31 -2.25 -9.54
C ASN A 102 -7.88 -2.80 -10.92
N HIS A 103 -6.62 -2.66 -11.25
CA HIS A 103 -6.02 -3.23 -12.45
C HIS A 103 -4.52 -3.39 -12.27
N ARG A 104 -3.89 -4.18 -13.12
CA ARG A 104 -2.43 -4.33 -13.12
C ARG A 104 -1.75 -3.03 -13.46
N THR A 105 -0.54 -2.81 -12.94
CA THR A 105 0.25 -1.62 -13.24
C THR A 105 0.54 -1.53 -14.73
N ASN A 106 0.17 -0.40 -15.32
CA ASN A 106 0.28 -0.10 -16.74
C ASN A 106 1.19 1.12 -17.01
N VAL A 107 2.00 1.52 -16.03
CA VAL A 107 2.93 2.63 -16.14
C VAL A 107 4.37 2.15 -15.99
N GLU A 108 5.27 2.77 -16.74
CA GLU A 108 6.72 2.50 -16.66
C GLU A 108 7.34 3.33 -15.53
N LEU A 109 7.91 2.65 -14.52
CA LEU A 109 8.51 3.28 -13.34
C LEU A 109 10.04 3.12 -13.29
N SER A 110 10.68 2.62 -14.35
CA SER A 110 12.14 2.41 -14.39
C SER A 110 12.95 3.69 -14.58
N ASN A 111 12.32 4.80 -14.93
CA ASN A 111 12.98 6.08 -15.16
C ASN A 111 13.72 6.58 -13.91
N ARG A 112 14.85 7.27 -14.13
CA ARG A 112 15.65 7.87 -13.05
C ARG A 112 14.91 8.98 -12.29
N LEU A 113 14.04 9.72 -12.96
CA LEU A 113 13.19 10.76 -12.39
C LEU A 113 11.73 10.40 -12.70
N VAL A 114 10.94 10.22 -11.63
CA VAL A 114 9.50 9.92 -11.72
C VAL A 114 8.74 10.91 -10.87
N CYS A 115 7.67 11.47 -11.41
CA CYS A 115 6.73 12.32 -10.69
C CYS A 115 5.34 11.70 -10.74
N PHE A 116 4.73 11.50 -9.58
CA PHE A 116 3.34 11.04 -9.46
C PHE A 116 2.45 12.26 -9.25
N ASP A 117 1.74 12.68 -10.29
CA ASP A 117 0.70 13.72 -10.15
C ASP A 117 -0.62 13.08 -9.70
N ILE A 118 -0.98 13.34 -8.43
CA ILE A 118 -2.22 12.84 -7.81
C ILE A 118 -3.30 13.91 -7.70
N LYS A 119 -3.12 15.06 -8.33
CA LYS A 119 -4.04 16.21 -8.26
C LYS A 119 -5.45 15.85 -8.71
N GLN A 120 -5.57 15.01 -9.74
CA GLN A 120 -6.85 14.63 -10.34
C GLN A 120 -7.60 13.54 -9.59
N LEU A 121 -7.00 12.90 -8.57
CA LEU A 121 -7.65 11.80 -7.83
C LEU A 121 -8.86 12.24 -6.97
N GLY A 122 -9.06 13.54 -6.80
CA GLY A 122 -10.14 14.06 -5.94
C GLY A 122 -9.92 13.73 -4.45
N LYS A 123 -10.81 14.23 -3.59
CA LYS A 123 -10.63 14.13 -2.13
C LYS A 123 -10.67 12.69 -1.61
N GLN A 124 -11.53 11.85 -2.18
CA GLN A 124 -11.74 10.46 -1.71
C GLN A 124 -10.54 9.55 -2.01
N LEU A 125 -9.91 9.74 -3.18
CA LEU A 125 -8.79 8.89 -3.61
C LEU A 125 -7.43 9.48 -3.28
N LYS A 126 -7.34 10.76 -2.85
CA LYS A 126 -6.05 11.43 -2.65
C LYS A 126 -5.18 10.71 -1.62
N LYS A 127 -5.72 10.42 -0.43
CA LYS A 127 -4.98 9.71 0.63
C LYS A 127 -4.60 8.30 0.20
N LEU A 128 -5.53 7.58 -0.42
CA LEU A 128 -5.27 6.24 -0.95
C LEU A 128 -4.18 6.27 -2.02
N GLY A 129 -4.24 7.23 -2.94
CA GLY A 129 -3.20 7.45 -3.95
C GLY A 129 -1.83 7.74 -3.34
N MET A 130 -1.76 8.60 -2.30
CA MET A 130 -0.52 8.88 -1.57
C MET A 130 0.06 7.62 -0.92
N LEU A 131 -0.78 6.79 -0.30
CA LEU A 131 -0.38 5.53 0.33
C LEU A 131 0.16 4.54 -0.72
N ILE A 132 -0.51 4.40 -1.86
CA ILE A 132 -0.08 3.53 -2.97
C ILE A 132 1.25 4.02 -3.55
N VAL A 133 1.41 5.34 -3.76
CA VAL A 133 2.67 5.91 -4.24
C VAL A 133 3.81 5.62 -3.26
N GLN A 134 3.57 5.77 -1.95
CA GLN A 134 4.58 5.47 -0.93
C GLN A 134 5.03 4.01 -0.98
N ASP A 135 4.10 3.06 -1.16
CA ASP A 135 4.42 1.64 -1.33
C ASP A 135 5.22 1.37 -2.62
N GLN A 136 4.84 2.01 -3.73
CA GLN A 136 5.60 1.91 -5.00
C GLN A 136 7.02 2.46 -4.87
N ILE A 137 7.20 3.54 -4.13
CA ILE A 137 8.53 4.09 -3.87
C ILE A 137 9.34 3.17 -2.97
N TRP A 138 8.72 2.53 -1.99
CA TRP A 138 9.36 1.50 -1.19
C TRP A 138 9.87 0.35 -2.05
N ASN A 139 9.04 -0.17 -2.96
CA ASN A 139 9.47 -1.17 -3.93
C ASN A 139 10.68 -0.69 -4.76
N ARG A 140 10.71 0.58 -5.15
CA ARG A 140 11.84 1.15 -5.89
C ARG A 140 13.11 1.28 -5.04
N VAL A 141 12.98 1.65 -3.77
CA VAL A 141 14.10 1.71 -2.81
C VAL A 141 14.76 0.34 -2.69
N THR A 142 13.97 -0.73 -2.56
CA THR A 142 14.49 -2.10 -2.43
C THR A 142 15.24 -2.56 -3.68
N ILE A 143 14.70 -2.28 -4.88
CA ILE A 143 15.36 -2.56 -6.16
C ILE A 143 16.66 -1.79 -6.29
N ASN A 144 16.64 -0.48 -6.05
CA ASN A 144 17.82 0.39 -6.17
C ASN A 144 18.92 -0.02 -5.18
N ARG A 145 18.55 -0.44 -3.97
CA ARG A 145 19.52 -0.96 -3.00
C ARG A 145 20.28 -2.18 -3.53
N ALA A 146 19.59 -3.13 -4.14
CA ALA A 146 20.23 -4.30 -4.76
C ALA A 146 21.24 -3.87 -5.83
N GLU A 147 20.98 -2.78 -6.53
CA GLU A 147 21.86 -2.14 -7.53
C GLU A 147 22.88 -1.16 -6.92
N LYS A 148 22.98 -1.04 -5.58
CA LYS A 148 23.84 -0.08 -4.86
C LYS A 148 23.57 1.38 -5.22
N LYS A 149 22.32 1.71 -5.53
CA LYS A 149 21.84 3.06 -5.86
C LYS A 149 21.03 3.63 -4.70
N SER A 150 21.13 4.93 -4.43
CA SER A 150 20.26 5.65 -3.50
C SER A 150 18.98 6.13 -4.19
N THR A 151 17.89 6.24 -3.41
CA THR A 151 16.61 6.77 -3.88
C THR A 151 16.26 8.02 -3.09
N ARG A 152 15.99 9.14 -3.76
CA ARG A 152 15.44 10.35 -3.15
C ARG A 152 13.94 10.38 -3.35
N TYR A 153 13.22 10.63 -2.27
CA TYR A 153 11.77 10.71 -2.26
C TYR A 153 11.31 12.03 -1.67
N TYR A 154 10.51 12.76 -2.43
CA TYR A 154 9.90 14.02 -2.00
C TYR A 154 8.39 13.85 -1.97
N MET A 155 7.77 14.11 -0.83
CA MET A 155 6.33 13.99 -0.65
C MET A 155 5.74 15.29 -0.15
N ASP A 156 4.92 15.92 -0.99
CA ASP A 156 4.15 17.09 -0.62
C ASP A 156 2.89 16.69 0.18
N GLU A 157 2.45 17.57 1.07
CA GLU A 157 1.31 17.36 1.96
C GLU A 157 1.40 16.07 2.80
N PHE A 158 2.60 15.65 3.20
CA PHE A 158 2.85 14.42 3.97
C PHE A 158 1.94 14.28 5.21
N HIS A 159 1.55 15.39 5.83
CA HIS A 159 0.66 15.41 6.99
C HIS A 159 -0.70 14.71 6.75
N LEU A 160 -1.13 14.57 5.49
CA LEU A 160 -2.38 13.86 5.17
C LEU A 160 -2.33 12.37 5.50
N LEU A 161 -1.14 11.76 5.49
CA LEU A 161 -0.94 10.35 5.88
C LEU A 161 -0.83 10.14 7.39
N LEU A 162 -0.68 11.22 8.16
CA LEU A 162 -0.53 11.15 9.62
C LEU A 162 -1.85 11.27 10.37
N LYS A 163 -2.97 11.46 9.67
CA LYS A 163 -4.29 11.68 10.30
C LYS A 163 -4.95 10.42 10.82
N GLU A 164 -4.70 9.28 10.21
CA GLU A 164 -5.21 7.98 10.64
C GLU A 164 -4.08 7.16 11.28
N GLU A 165 -4.37 6.50 12.40
CA GLU A 165 -3.36 5.84 13.23
C GLU A 165 -2.55 4.77 12.47
N GLN A 166 -3.23 3.86 11.77
CA GLN A 166 -2.57 2.77 11.04
C GLN A 166 -1.73 3.31 9.87
N THR A 167 -2.25 4.29 9.14
CA THR A 167 -1.53 4.92 8.02
C THR A 167 -0.32 5.70 8.51
N ALA A 168 -0.46 6.40 9.65
CA ALA A 168 0.65 7.09 10.30
C ALA A 168 1.74 6.08 10.74
N ALA A 169 1.34 5.01 11.42
CA ALA A 169 2.26 3.96 11.86
C ALA A 169 3.01 3.34 10.68
N TYR A 170 2.30 2.96 9.62
CA TYR A 170 2.90 2.44 8.39
C TYR A 170 3.88 3.44 7.76
N SER A 171 3.48 4.71 7.62
CA SER A 171 4.33 5.76 7.02
C SER A 171 5.62 5.98 7.82
N VAL A 172 5.52 6.07 9.15
CA VAL A 172 6.68 6.24 10.03
C VAL A 172 7.62 5.04 9.93
N GLU A 173 7.09 3.82 9.91
CA GLU A 173 7.89 2.60 9.80
C GLU A 173 8.63 2.53 8.46
N ILE A 174 7.95 2.78 7.34
CA ILE A 174 8.56 2.81 6.01
C ILE A 174 9.64 3.90 5.94
N TRP A 175 9.43 5.08 6.51
CA TRP A 175 10.42 6.15 6.51
C TRP A 175 11.68 5.81 7.34
N LYS A 176 11.53 5.11 8.46
CA LYS A 176 12.67 4.57 9.23
C LYS A 176 13.44 3.55 8.39
N ARG A 177 12.74 2.67 7.66
CA ARG A 177 13.35 1.67 6.77
C ARG A 177 14.07 2.31 5.59
N PHE A 178 13.54 3.37 4.99
CA PHE A 178 14.20 4.09 3.89
C PHE A 178 15.65 4.41 4.23
N ARG A 179 15.93 4.92 5.43
CA ARG A 179 17.29 5.27 5.85
C ARG A 179 18.26 4.08 5.83
N LYS A 180 17.80 2.92 6.31
CA LYS A 180 18.60 1.68 6.29
C LYS A 180 18.84 1.16 4.88
N TRP A 181 17.93 1.47 3.97
CA TRP A 181 17.89 0.92 2.61
C TRP A 181 18.40 1.90 1.53
N GLY A 182 19.05 3.00 1.93
CA GLY A 182 19.60 3.98 0.99
C GLY A 182 18.55 4.92 0.39
N GLY A 183 17.36 4.98 1.01
CA GLY A 183 16.33 5.95 0.71
C GLY A 183 16.54 7.25 1.49
N ILE A 184 16.25 8.39 0.86
CA ILE A 184 16.34 9.73 1.45
C ILE A 184 14.96 10.37 1.34
N PRO A 185 14.06 10.16 2.32
CA PRO A 185 12.72 10.73 2.31
C PRO A 185 12.76 12.20 2.73
N THR A 186 11.95 13.02 2.08
CA THR A 186 11.76 14.45 2.38
C THR A 186 10.28 14.76 2.42
N ALA A 187 9.78 15.15 3.60
CA ALA A 187 8.42 15.63 3.77
C ALA A 187 8.34 17.12 3.44
N ILE A 188 7.29 17.51 2.74
CA ILE A 188 6.95 18.89 2.46
C ILE A 188 5.58 19.16 3.10
N THR A 189 5.48 20.22 3.87
CA THR A 189 4.24 20.66 4.50
C THR A 189 4.18 22.18 4.55
N GLN A 190 2.99 22.73 4.48
CA GLN A 190 2.77 24.18 4.59
C GLN A 190 2.78 24.66 6.05
N ASN A 191 2.50 23.77 7.01
CA ASN A 191 2.41 24.13 8.42
C ASN A 191 2.99 23.01 9.31
N ILE A 192 3.98 23.35 10.11
CA ILE A 192 4.62 22.43 11.05
C ILE A 192 3.62 21.87 12.09
N LYS A 193 2.57 22.63 12.45
CA LYS A 193 1.53 22.15 13.37
C LYS A 193 0.73 20.97 12.83
N ASP A 194 0.74 20.74 11.53
CA ASP A 194 0.09 19.59 10.91
C ASP A 194 0.86 18.27 11.14
N LEU A 195 2.08 18.35 11.68
CA LEU A 195 2.95 17.23 12.01
C LEU A 195 3.03 16.93 13.51
N LEU A 196 2.41 17.76 14.35
CA LEU A 196 2.36 17.66 15.81
C LEU A 196 1.01 17.11 16.29
#